data_7bbeebf41f166a6ce3244d326adae90a
#
_entry.id   7bbeebf41f166a6ce3244d326adae90a
#
_cell.length_a   1.000
_cell.length_b   1.000
_cell.length_c   1.000
_cell.angle_alpha   90.00
_cell.angle_beta   90.00
_cell.angle_gamma   90.00
#
_symmetry.space_group_name_H-M   'P 1'
#
loop_
_entity.id
_entity.type
_entity.pdbx_description
1 polymer ?
#
loop_
_entity_poly.entity_id
_entity_poly.type
_entity_poly.pdbx_seq_one_letter_code
_entity_poly.pdbx_strand_id
1 'polypeptide(L)'
;MAKVTKKTYVGWKEAGVKCKQIEYTAPTRLLDAKGNLLVKGGWARHNVFEYDRTKARPQMRGKEWDFYQVCNGKYMVQISMANISIGGYASANLVDISGKSKKVISSMALWLGGKNKVVMPENCDRPNVCEYKKGKFLFRATTEKTSRMLEFHGPCKDGFVEAKFQMDLFDDHQNITIVTPFKKKDKYKPTRFFMTMKQNCMPCEGTFKCGDKVITFEKKDTFCVLDWGRGVWPYKNVWYWGNGAQYIKDAEGNDHIFGFEITWGIGDESNATETCLFYDGVAHKIGSVDVEVFPKPDKYMKPWHFVSEDGRFDLTMTPFYDHHSDMNGLNLVRMHSHQVHGLWNGTVTLDDGKKLEIKDMYAFCEYVENKW
;
A
#
# COMPACT_ATOMS: atom_id res chain seq x y z
N MET A 1 25.25 7.72 -32.30
CA MET A 1 24.82 8.51 -31.14
C MET A 1 23.52 7.90 -30.60
N ALA A 2 23.53 7.35 -29.39
CA ALA A 2 22.31 6.86 -28.76
C ALA A 2 21.38 8.05 -28.57
N LYS A 3 20.12 7.93 -29.05
CA LYS A 3 19.09 8.94 -28.76
C LYS A 3 18.92 9.03 -27.25
N VAL A 4 19.28 10.18 -26.68
CA VAL A 4 18.99 10.46 -25.26
C VAL A 4 17.46 10.50 -25.11
N THR A 5 16.89 9.54 -24.41
CA THR A 5 15.46 9.48 -24.15
C THR A 5 15.11 10.61 -23.17
N LYS A 6 14.18 11.48 -23.56
CA LYS A 6 13.75 12.61 -22.71
C LYS A 6 12.97 12.07 -21.50
N LYS A 7 13.38 12.47 -20.30
CA LYS A 7 12.61 12.22 -19.08
C LYS A 7 11.31 13.02 -19.07
N THR A 8 10.30 12.50 -18.43
CA THR A 8 9.00 13.16 -18.19
C THR A 8 8.67 13.17 -16.72
N TYR A 9 7.97 14.20 -16.28
CA TYR A 9 7.42 14.25 -14.92
C TYR A 9 6.02 13.65 -14.90
N VAL A 10 5.71 12.95 -13.79
CA VAL A 10 4.38 12.42 -13.48
C VAL A 10 4.09 12.77 -12.03
N GLY A 11 2.93 13.30 -11.74
CA GLY A 11 2.54 13.68 -10.39
C GLY A 11 1.94 15.09 -10.33
N TRP A 12 2.24 15.85 -9.28
CA TRP A 12 1.63 17.16 -9.03
C TRP A 12 2.01 18.22 -10.08
N LYS A 13 3.22 18.17 -10.65
CA LYS A 13 3.64 19.08 -11.72
C LYS A 13 2.84 18.89 -13.00
N GLU A 14 2.52 17.62 -13.34
CA GLU A 14 1.64 17.31 -14.47
C GLU A 14 0.21 17.76 -14.19
N ALA A 15 -0.30 17.52 -12.98
CA ALA A 15 -1.65 17.89 -12.57
C ALA A 15 -1.82 19.39 -12.34
N GLY A 16 -0.76 20.15 -12.11
CA GLY A 16 -0.78 21.60 -11.87
C GLY A 16 -1.46 22.03 -10.55
N VAL A 17 -1.72 21.10 -9.63
CA VAL A 17 -2.47 21.35 -8.39
C VAL A 17 -1.60 21.06 -7.18
N LYS A 18 -1.43 22.06 -6.31
CA LYS A 18 -0.84 21.86 -4.98
C LYS A 18 -1.87 21.29 -4.01
N CYS A 19 -1.45 20.30 -3.22
CA CYS A 19 -2.30 19.70 -2.21
C CYS A 19 -2.32 20.54 -0.92
N LYS A 20 -3.51 20.68 -0.32
CA LYS A 20 -3.67 21.46 0.93
C LYS A 20 -3.26 20.70 2.17
N GLN A 21 -3.21 19.38 2.11
CA GLN A 21 -2.88 18.47 3.21
C GLN A 21 -3.72 18.73 4.47
N ILE A 22 -5.05 18.69 4.35
CA ILE A 22 -5.99 18.93 5.47
C ILE A 22 -5.93 17.76 6.44
N GLU A 23 -5.50 18.01 7.66
CA GLU A 23 -5.42 17.01 8.74
C GLU A 23 -6.72 16.96 9.56
N TYR A 24 -7.19 15.75 9.85
CA TYR A 24 -8.27 15.45 10.79
C TYR A 24 -7.69 14.82 12.05
N THR A 25 -8.02 15.40 13.21
CA THR A 25 -7.47 14.97 14.52
C THR A 25 -8.53 14.43 15.47
N ALA A 26 -9.79 14.41 15.06
CA ALA A 26 -10.91 13.95 15.89
C ALA A 26 -11.81 12.98 15.11
N PRO A 27 -12.54 12.10 15.82
CA PRO A 27 -13.51 11.20 15.21
C PRO A 27 -14.44 11.94 14.24
N THR A 28 -14.47 11.49 13.00
CA THR A 28 -15.16 12.19 11.92
C THR A 28 -16.02 11.21 11.13
N ARG A 29 -17.34 11.45 11.18
CA ARG A 29 -18.30 10.65 10.43
C ARG A 29 -18.09 10.81 8.92
N LEU A 30 -17.93 9.69 8.24
CA LEU A 30 -17.56 9.69 6.82
C LEU A 30 -18.76 9.79 5.87
N LEU A 31 -19.88 9.10 6.18
CA LEU A 31 -21.02 8.96 5.29
C LEU A 31 -22.34 9.41 5.94
N ASP A 32 -23.20 10.07 5.16
CA ASP A 32 -24.57 10.31 5.55
C ASP A 32 -25.46 9.05 5.35
N ALA A 33 -26.75 9.15 5.67
CA ALA A 33 -27.71 8.06 5.51
C ALA A 33 -27.95 7.65 4.03
N LYS A 34 -27.65 8.54 3.08
CA LYS A 34 -27.77 8.30 1.64
C LYS A 34 -26.48 7.75 1.03
N GLY A 35 -25.41 7.66 1.81
CA GLY A 35 -24.08 7.23 1.39
C GLY A 35 -23.25 8.34 0.74
N ASN A 36 -23.64 9.59 0.90
CA ASN A 36 -22.82 10.70 0.46
C ASN A 36 -21.66 10.93 1.41
N LEU A 37 -20.49 11.25 0.84
CA LEU A 37 -19.30 11.62 1.59
C LEU A 37 -19.51 12.97 2.28
N LEU A 38 -19.29 13.04 3.57
CA LEU A 38 -19.43 14.23 4.41
C LEU A 38 -18.17 15.09 4.45
N VAL A 39 -17.01 14.49 4.11
CA VAL A 39 -15.71 15.17 4.07
C VAL A 39 -15.32 15.50 2.64
N LYS A 40 -14.55 16.56 2.45
CA LYS A 40 -14.04 17.00 1.12
C LYS A 40 -12.70 16.36 0.74
N GLY A 41 -12.26 15.36 1.50
CA GLY A 41 -10.92 14.81 1.47
C GLY A 41 -10.07 15.34 2.62
N GLY A 42 -9.08 14.57 3.02
CA GLY A 42 -8.17 14.89 4.13
C GLY A 42 -7.43 13.65 4.60
N TRP A 43 -6.52 13.84 5.55
CA TRP A 43 -5.69 12.79 6.10
C TRP A 43 -5.69 12.82 7.64
N ALA A 44 -5.18 11.75 8.26
CA ALA A 44 -5.01 11.64 9.70
C ALA A 44 -3.83 10.72 10.02
N ARG A 45 -3.22 10.91 11.22
CA ARG A 45 -2.14 10.05 11.76
C ARG A 45 -2.64 8.74 12.33
N HIS A 46 -3.92 8.67 12.62
CA HIS A 46 -4.67 7.48 13.03
C HIS A 46 -6.01 7.44 12.29
N ASN A 47 -6.60 6.27 12.19
CA ASN A 47 -7.89 6.16 11.53
C ASN A 47 -9.01 6.75 12.41
N VAL A 48 -9.22 8.06 12.27
CA VAL A 48 -10.31 8.82 12.93
C VAL A 48 -11.60 8.84 12.11
N PHE A 49 -11.59 8.35 10.88
CA PHE A 49 -12.77 8.37 10.01
C PHE A 49 -13.69 7.21 10.33
N GLU A 50 -14.93 7.53 10.71
CA GLU A 50 -15.96 6.55 11.03
C GLU A 50 -16.61 6.06 9.72
N TYR A 51 -16.10 4.97 9.18
CA TYR A 51 -16.65 4.27 8.04
C TYR A 51 -17.79 3.34 8.48
N ASP A 52 -18.91 3.41 7.76
CA ASP A 52 -20.05 2.51 7.94
C ASP A 52 -20.36 1.87 6.58
N ARG A 53 -19.97 0.61 6.44
CA ARG A 53 -20.18 -0.17 5.22
C ARG A 53 -21.64 -0.23 4.80
N THR A 54 -22.57 -0.27 5.75
CA THR A 54 -24.01 -0.36 5.45
C THR A 54 -24.54 0.89 4.76
N LYS A 55 -23.85 2.01 4.86
CA LYS A 55 -24.17 3.29 4.20
C LYS A 55 -23.48 3.48 2.86
N ALA A 56 -22.40 2.79 2.56
CA ALA A 56 -21.69 2.93 1.27
C ALA A 56 -22.60 2.61 0.08
N ARG A 57 -22.67 3.51 -0.93
CA ARG A 57 -23.60 3.40 -2.09
C ARG A 57 -22.90 3.71 -3.42
N PRO A 58 -23.21 2.98 -4.51
CA PRO A 58 -23.97 1.74 -4.53
C PRO A 58 -23.13 0.59 -4.00
N GLN A 59 -23.75 -0.31 -3.27
CA GLN A 59 -23.10 -1.45 -2.61
C GLN A 59 -22.26 -2.30 -3.58
N MET A 60 -22.72 -2.50 -4.82
CA MET A 60 -22.02 -3.27 -5.85
C MET A 60 -20.69 -2.66 -6.31
N ARG A 61 -20.39 -1.43 -5.92
CA ARG A 61 -19.13 -0.73 -6.20
C ARG A 61 -18.25 -0.56 -4.98
N GLY A 62 -18.68 -1.11 -3.84
CA GLY A 62 -17.87 -1.15 -2.64
C GLY A 62 -16.63 -2.02 -2.86
N LYS A 63 -15.49 -1.55 -2.40
CA LYS A 63 -14.22 -2.25 -2.41
C LYS A 63 -13.65 -2.18 -1.01
N GLU A 64 -13.20 -3.32 -0.53
CA GLU A 64 -12.57 -3.47 0.77
C GLU A 64 -11.42 -4.44 0.61
N TRP A 65 -10.26 -4.11 1.19
CA TRP A 65 -9.11 -4.99 1.23
C TRP A 65 -8.27 -4.75 2.47
N ASP A 66 -7.61 -5.80 2.90
CA ASP A 66 -6.49 -5.81 3.82
C ASP A 66 -5.34 -6.49 3.07
N PHE A 67 -4.32 -5.72 2.70
CA PHE A 67 -3.16 -6.20 1.97
C PHE A 67 -1.93 -6.01 2.84
N TYR A 68 -1.24 -7.10 3.13
CA TYR A 68 0.00 -7.12 3.87
C TYR A 68 1.15 -7.50 2.93
N GLN A 69 2.24 -6.75 2.99
CA GLN A 69 3.46 -7.08 2.29
C GLN A 69 4.61 -7.17 3.28
N VAL A 70 5.18 -8.37 3.41
CA VAL A 70 6.38 -8.66 4.19
C VAL A 70 7.56 -8.76 3.26
N CYS A 71 8.64 -8.05 3.54
CA CYS A 71 9.82 -8.03 2.70
C CYS A 71 11.12 -7.92 3.49
N ASN A 72 12.16 -8.66 3.02
CA ASN A 72 13.52 -8.59 3.55
C ASN A 72 14.56 -8.24 2.47
N GLY A 73 14.15 -7.60 1.38
CA GLY A 73 15.03 -7.24 0.27
C GLY A 73 15.42 -8.39 -0.66
N LYS A 74 15.13 -9.64 -0.29
CA LYS A 74 15.37 -10.83 -1.12
C LYS A 74 14.10 -11.57 -1.47
N TYR A 75 13.21 -11.72 -0.51
CA TYR A 75 11.89 -12.31 -0.67
C TYR A 75 10.82 -11.32 -0.28
N MET A 76 9.74 -11.32 -1.05
CA MET A 76 8.53 -10.59 -0.78
C MET A 76 7.38 -11.58 -0.63
N VAL A 77 6.63 -11.45 0.46
CA VAL A 77 5.39 -12.19 0.69
C VAL A 77 4.25 -11.19 0.70
N GLN A 78 3.27 -11.41 -0.15
CA GLN A 78 2.04 -10.63 -0.20
C GLN A 78 0.87 -11.50 0.24
N ILE A 79 0.21 -11.13 1.32
CA ILE A 79 -0.96 -11.83 1.84
C ILE A 79 -2.11 -10.85 1.88
N SER A 80 -3.22 -11.17 1.24
CA SER A 80 -4.33 -10.25 1.13
C SER A 80 -5.68 -10.93 1.22
N MET A 81 -6.65 -10.17 1.71
CA MET A 81 -8.05 -10.47 1.62
C MET A 81 -8.80 -9.28 1.04
N ALA A 82 -9.70 -9.52 0.08
CA ALA A 82 -10.48 -8.48 -0.53
C ALA A 82 -11.93 -8.90 -0.75
N ASN A 83 -12.83 -7.93 -0.56
CA ASN A 83 -14.23 -8.02 -0.91
C ASN A 83 -14.55 -6.92 -1.92
N ILE A 84 -14.79 -7.32 -3.16
CA ILE A 84 -15.09 -6.41 -4.26
C ILE A 84 -16.59 -6.34 -4.59
N SER A 85 -17.46 -6.71 -3.66
CA SER A 85 -18.92 -6.72 -3.71
C SER A 85 -19.54 -7.78 -4.61
N ILE A 86 -19.03 -8.02 -5.81
CA ILE A 86 -19.47 -9.10 -6.72
C ILE A 86 -18.79 -10.43 -6.42
N GLY A 87 -17.74 -10.41 -5.64
CA GLY A 87 -16.93 -11.54 -5.20
C GLY A 87 -15.85 -11.09 -4.25
N GLY A 88 -14.91 -11.97 -4.00
CA GLY A 88 -13.74 -11.66 -3.18
C GLY A 88 -12.67 -12.75 -3.30
N TYR A 89 -11.55 -12.50 -2.63
CA TYR A 89 -10.47 -13.45 -2.57
C TYR A 89 -9.69 -13.35 -1.25
N ALA A 90 -9.03 -14.44 -0.91
CA ALA A 90 -7.93 -14.47 0.06
C ALA A 90 -6.73 -15.14 -0.62
N SER A 91 -5.55 -14.54 -0.54
CA SER A 91 -4.37 -15.03 -1.24
C SER A 91 -3.09 -14.86 -0.45
N ALA A 92 -2.11 -15.72 -0.74
CA ALA A 92 -0.72 -15.55 -0.31
C ALA A 92 0.21 -15.84 -1.48
N ASN A 93 1.14 -14.93 -1.73
CA ASN A 93 2.14 -15.03 -2.79
C ASN A 93 3.54 -14.84 -2.21
N LEU A 94 4.48 -15.69 -2.62
CA LEU A 94 5.92 -15.50 -2.37
C LEU A 94 6.60 -15.20 -3.70
N VAL A 95 7.36 -14.12 -3.75
CA VAL A 95 8.15 -13.67 -4.90
C VAL A 95 9.61 -13.58 -4.51
N ASP A 96 10.49 -14.20 -5.30
CA ASP A 96 11.94 -13.97 -5.20
C ASP A 96 12.29 -12.71 -5.99
N ILE A 97 12.49 -11.62 -5.29
CA ILE A 97 12.79 -10.31 -5.87
C ILE A 97 14.29 -10.11 -6.15
N SER A 98 15.15 -11.05 -5.76
CA SER A 98 16.58 -11.00 -6.12
C SER A 98 16.83 -11.15 -7.64
N GLY A 99 15.78 -11.44 -8.41
CA GLY A 99 15.88 -11.69 -9.85
C GLY A 99 16.46 -13.04 -10.24
N LYS A 100 16.85 -13.87 -9.25
CA LYS A 100 17.44 -15.21 -9.50
C LYS A 100 16.40 -16.25 -9.90
N SER A 101 15.14 -16.04 -9.52
CA SER A 101 14.03 -16.92 -9.84
C SER A 101 12.83 -16.10 -10.29
N LYS A 102 12.20 -16.53 -11.40
CA LYS A 102 10.92 -15.97 -11.85
C LYS A 102 9.73 -16.72 -11.26
N LYS A 103 9.97 -17.68 -10.37
CA LYS A 103 8.91 -18.53 -9.80
C LYS A 103 8.19 -17.77 -8.70
N VAL A 104 6.90 -17.54 -8.90
CA VAL A 104 5.97 -17.09 -7.87
C VAL A 104 5.28 -18.32 -7.29
N ILE A 105 5.30 -18.48 -5.97
CA ILE A 105 4.48 -19.45 -5.26
C ILE A 105 3.21 -18.75 -4.84
N SER A 106 2.05 -19.25 -5.29
CA SER A 106 0.76 -18.60 -5.06
C SER A 106 -0.28 -19.59 -4.57
N SER A 107 -1.06 -19.18 -3.60
CA SER A 107 -2.27 -19.84 -3.14
C SER A 107 -3.40 -18.83 -3.08
N MET A 108 -4.58 -19.16 -3.62
CA MET A 108 -5.71 -18.23 -3.69
C MET A 108 -7.04 -18.95 -3.55
N ALA A 109 -7.86 -18.46 -2.65
CA ALA A 109 -9.29 -18.76 -2.58
C ALA A 109 -10.08 -17.66 -3.27
N LEU A 110 -11.01 -18.04 -4.13
CA LEU A 110 -11.93 -17.13 -4.81
C LEU A 110 -13.37 -17.46 -4.44
N TRP A 111 -14.24 -16.47 -4.37
CA TRP A 111 -15.66 -16.64 -4.21
C TRP A 111 -16.47 -15.61 -4.99
N LEU A 112 -17.68 -16.01 -5.42
CA LEU A 112 -18.67 -15.15 -6.05
C LEU A 112 -19.73 -14.74 -5.01
N GLY A 113 -20.34 -13.57 -5.22
CA GLY A 113 -21.34 -13.00 -4.31
C GLY A 113 -20.64 -12.45 -3.06
N GLY A 114 -20.67 -11.14 -2.84
CA GLY A 114 -19.61 -10.56 -2.05
C GLY A 114 -19.92 -10.29 -0.60
N LYS A 115 -20.79 -9.34 -0.39
CA LYS A 115 -20.84 -8.58 0.88
C LYS A 115 -21.24 -9.35 2.12
N ASN A 116 -21.91 -10.49 1.96
CA ASN A 116 -22.44 -11.25 3.09
C ASN A 116 -21.61 -12.48 3.47
N LYS A 117 -20.51 -12.76 2.73
CA LYS A 117 -19.66 -13.92 2.99
C LYS A 117 -18.46 -13.65 3.84
N VAL A 118 -17.98 -12.41 3.83
CA VAL A 118 -16.85 -11.96 4.64
C VAL A 118 -17.16 -10.56 5.17
N VAL A 119 -17.15 -10.41 6.47
CA VAL A 119 -17.25 -9.12 7.14
C VAL A 119 -15.84 -8.67 7.44
N MET A 120 -15.40 -7.60 6.75
CA MET A 120 -14.10 -6.99 7.01
C MET A 120 -14.24 -5.88 8.05
N PRO A 121 -13.29 -5.72 8.97
CA PRO A 121 -13.33 -4.67 9.99
C PRO A 121 -13.49 -3.28 9.37
N GLU A 122 -14.31 -2.43 9.95
CA GLU A 122 -14.51 -1.04 9.52
C GLU A 122 -13.37 -0.12 9.95
N ASN A 123 -12.52 -0.58 10.86
CA ASN A 123 -11.32 0.09 11.34
C ASN A 123 -10.27 -0.96 11.70
N CYS A 124 -9.03 -0.77 11.32
CA CYS A 124 -7.92 -1.66 11.66
C CYS A 124 -6.80 -0.99 12.47
N ASP A 125 -7.06 0.21 12.97
CA ASP A 125 -6.20 0.94 13.92
C ASP A 125 -6.58 0.65 15.39
N ARG A 126 -7.47 -0.32 15.60
CA ARG A 126 -7.98 -0.78 16.90
C ARG A 126 -7.93 -2.30 16.93
N PRO A 127 -7.85 -2.93 18.11
CA PRO A 127 -7.90 -4.39 18.25
C PRO A 127 -9.09 -4.99 17.49
N ASN A 128 -8.80 -5.93 16.60
CA ASN A 128 -9.80 -6.59 15.78
C ASN A 128 -9.24 -7.88 15.16
N VAL A 129 -10.11 -8.68 14.57
CA VAL A 129 -9.76 -9.86 13.77
C VAL A 129 -10.46 -9.77 12.42
N CYS A 130 -9.69 -9.89 11.35
CA CYS A 130 -10.18 -10.08 10.00
C CYS A 130 -9.94 -11.55 9.60
N GLU A 131 -10.99 -12.32 9.38
CA GLU A 131 -10.86 -13.75 9.11
C GLU A 131 -11.67 -14.21 7.90
N TYR A 132 -11.07 -15.09 7.10
CA TYR A 132 -11.73 -15.95 6.14
C TYR A 132 -11.31 -17.40 6.39
N LYS A 133 -12.28 -18.28 6.66
CA LYS A 133 -12.04 -19.70 6.86
C LYS A 133 -13.06 -20.51 6.07
N LYS A 134 -12.59 -21.30 5.12
CA LYS A 134 -13.46 -22.19 4.35
C LYS A 134 -12.67 -23.39 3.81
N GLY A 135 -13.10 -24.59 4.19
CA GLY A 135 -12.43 -25.84 3.79
C GLY A 135 -10.98 -25.84 4.20
N LYS A 136 -10.07 -25.90 3.23
CA LYS A 136 -8.63 -25.93 3.44
C LYS A 136 -7.98 -24.51 3.47
N PHE A 137 -8.77 -23.44 3.31
CA PHE A 137 -8.27 -22.09 3.33
C PHE A 137 -8.50 -21.43 4.69
N LEU A 138 -7.48 -20.74 5.15
CA LEU A 138 -7.50 -19.79 6.25
C LEU A 138 -6.74 -18.54 5.84
N PHE A 139 -7.35 -17.39 6.02
CA PHE A 139 -6.69 -16.10 6.18
C PHE A 139 -7.13 -15.56 7.54
N ARG A 140 -6.19 -15.13 8.36
CA ARG A 140 -6.48 -14.45 9.61
C ARG A 140 -5.46 -13.34 9.84
N ALA A 141 -5.96 -12.12 10.04
CA ALA A 141 -5.17 -10.98 10.49
C ALA A 141 -5.74 -10.52 11.82
N THR A 142 -4.91 -10.56 12.86
CA THR A 142 -5.26 -10.12 14.21
C THR A 142 -4.48 -8.85 14.52
N THR A 143 -5.19 -7.80 14.92
CA THR A 143 -4.62 -6.54 15.39
C THR A 143 -4.76 -6.46 16.89
N GLU A 144 -3.65 -6.24 17.57
CA GLU A 144 -3.56 -5.92 18.99
C GLU A 144 -3.02 -4.49 19.17
N LYS A 145 -2.90 -4.02 20.41
CA LYS A 145 -2.42 -2.65 20.68
C LYS A 145 -1.00 -2.41 20.15
N THR A 146 -0.09 -3.35 20.37
CA THR A 146 1.35 -3.22 20.07
C THR A 146 1.87 -4.29 19.12
N SER A 147 0.99 -5.05 18.49
CA SER A 147 1.38 -6.09 17.53
C SER A 147 0.30 -6.40 16.53
N ARG A 148 0.70 -7.02 15.43
CA ARG A 148 -0.19 -7.68 14.48
C ARG A 148 0.28 -9.10 14.24
N MET A 149 -0.66 -10.02 14.04
CA MET A 149 -0.38 -11.38 13.60
C MET A 149 -1.10 -11.64 12.29
N LEU A 150 -0.43 -12.36 11.40
CA LEU A 150 -0.95 -12.71 10.09
C LEU A 150 -0.73 -14.20 9.86
N GLU A 151 -1.81 -14.91 9.55
CA GLU A 151 -1.81 -16.34 9.25
C GLU A 151 -2.50 -16.60 7.93
N PHE A 152 -1.88 -17.43 7.11
CA PHE A 152 -2.48 -17.94 5.89
C PHE A 152 -2.20 -19.43 5.75
N HIS A 153 -3.20 -20.19 5.35
CA HIS A 153 -3.10 -21.58 4.96
C HIS A 153 -3.97 -21.84 3.74
N GLY A 154 -3.43 -22.51 2.72
CA GLY A 154 -4.18 -22.84 1.54
C GLY A 154 -3.42 -23.71 0.54
N PRO A 155 -4.12 -24.49 -0.31
CA PRO A 155 -3.50 -25.31 -1.32
C PRO A 155 -2.83 -24.47 -2.41
N CYS A 156 -1.71 -24.94 -2.92
CA CYS A 156 -1.02 -24.41 -4.08
C CYS A 156 -0.60 -25.54 -5.02
N LYS A 157 0.04 -25.20 -6.14
CA LYS A 157 0.49 -26.19 -7.12
C LYS A 157 1.45 -27.23 -6.53
N ASP A 158 2.31 -26.81 -5.62
CA ASP A 158 3.39 -27.63 -5.04
C ASP A 158 3.03 -28.15 -3.62
N GLY A 159 1.71 -28.22 -3.27
CA GLY A 159 1.22 -28.69 -1.98
C GLY A 159 0.37 -27.65 -1.23
N PHE A 160 0.82 -27.23 -0.07
CA PHE A 160 0.16 -26.21 0.75
C PHE A 160 1.09 -25.06 1.07
N VAL A 161 0.56 -23.84 0.97
CA VAL A 161 1.17 -22.66 1.59
C VAL A 161 0.74 -22.59 3.04
N GLU A 162 1.72 -22.44 3.92
CA GLU A 162 1.55 -22.08 5.32
C GLU A 162 2.39 -20.82 5.57
N ALA A 163 1.76 -19.73 5.97
CA ALA A 163 2.47 -18.51 6.29
C ALA A 163 2.01 -18.00 7.65
N LYS A 164 2.97 -17.62 8.48
CA LYS A 164 2.73 -17.06 9.80
C LYS A 164 3.74 -15.96 10.09
N PHE A 165 3.22 -14.77 10.39
CA PHE A 165 4.04 -13.58 10.66
C PHE A 165 3.54 -12.87 11.91
N GLN A 166 4.49 -12.30 12.64
CA GLN A 166 4.24 -11.38 13.73
C GLN A 166 4.95 -10.07 13.44
N MET A 167 4.25 -8.96 13.60
CA MET A 167 4.73 -7.61 13.43
C MET A 167 4.66 -6.87 14.76
N ASP A 168 5.70 -6.10 15.06
CA ASP A 168 5.72 -5.24 16.24
C ASP A 168 5.25 -3.83 15.86
N LEU A 169 4.57 -3.18 16.79
CA LEU A 169 4.15 -1.78 16.70
C LEU A 169 4.76 -1.01 17.86
N PHE A 170 5.10 0.26 17.63
CA PHE A 170 5.36 1.20 18.70
C PHE A 170 4.10 1.42 19.55
N ASP A 171 4.24 1.92 20.76
CA ASP A 171 3.07 2.13 21.65
C ASP A 171 2.05 3.12 21.07
N ASP A 172 2.52 4.14 20.35
CA ASP A 172 1.71 5.05 19.54
C ASP A 172 2.20 5.01 18.08
N HIS A 173 2.01 3.87 17.41
CA HIS A 173 2.44 3.69 16.03
C HIS A 173 1.51 4.43 15.07
N GLN A 174 1.92 5.60 14.63
CA GLN A 174 1.17 6.42 13.69
C GLN A 174 1.16 5.80 12.30
N ASN A 175 0.11 6.09 11.57
CA ASN A 175 -0.10 5.67 10.18
C ASN A 175 -0.45 6.88 9.31
N ILE A 176 -0.67 6.66 8.03
CA ILE A 176 -1.31 7.64 7.15
C ILE A 176 -2.67 7.10 6.73
N THR A 177 -3.73 7.69 7.27
CA THR A 177 -5.10 7.41 6.82
C THR A 177 -5.60 8.58 5.98
N ILE A 178 -6.09 8.31 4.77
CA ILE A 178 -6.64 9.35 3.91
C ILE A 178 -8.06 9.04 3.44
N VAL A 179 -8.77 10.09 3.10
CA VAL A 179 -10.04 10.04 2.36
C VAL A 179 -9.93 10.94 1.15
N THR A 180 -10.15 10.37 -0.03
CA THR A 180 -10.09 11.07 -1.30
C THR A 180 -11.38 10.88 -2.08
N PRO A 181 -12.11 11.96 -2.41
CA PRO A 181 -13.32 11.87 -3.24
C PRO A 181 -12.96 11.67 -4.71
N PHE A 182 -13.87 11.07 -5.48
CA PHE A 182 -13.72 10.95 -6.92
C PHE A 182 -14.52 12.02 -7.68
N LYS A 183 -13.90 12.57 -8.72
CA LYS A 183 -14.54 13.44 -9.72
C LYS A 183 -14.83 12.68 -11.00
N LYS A 184 -15.82 13.15 -11.75
CA LYS A 184 -16.04 12.79 -13.15
C LYS A 184 -16.32 14.07 -13.92
N LYS A 185 -15.46 14.44 -14.87
CA LYS A 185 -15.56 15.71 -15.62
C LYS A 185 -15.72 16.88 -14.63
N ASP A 186 -14.78 17.06 -13.73
CA ASP A 186 -14.68 18.12 -12.72
C ASP A 186 -15.84 18.23 -11.71
N LYS A 187 -16.80 17.30 -11.76
CA LYS A 187 -17.90 17.24 -10.80
C LYS A 187 -17.69 16.09 -9.81
N TYR A 188 -17.79 16.40 -8.53
CA TYR A 188 -17.79 15.38 -7.49
C TYR A 188 -18.92 14.39 -7.67
N LYS A 189 -18.63 13.12 -7.43
CA LYS A 189 -19.61 12.07 -7.25
C LYS A 189 -19.79 11.85 -5.75
N PRO A 190 -20.86 12.34 -5.14
CA PRO A 190 -20.98 12.41 -3.68
C PRO A 190 -20.80 11.07 -2.98
N THR A 191 -21.16 9.96 -3.64
CA THR A 191 -21.06 8.60 -3.11
C THR A 191 -19.77 7.87 -3.51
N ARG A 192 -18.83 8.55 -4.21
CA ARG A 192 -17.57 7.93 -4.66
C ARG A 192 -16.40 8.46 -3.88
N PHE A 193 -15.71 7.56 -3.23
CA PHE A 193 -14.53 7.89 -2.43
C PHE A 193 -13.59 6.70 -2.34
N PHE A 194 -12.38 7.02 -2.02
CA PHE A 194 -11.31 6.13 -1.65
C PHE A 194 -10.89 6.50 -0.23
N MET A 195 -10.81 5.54 0.64
CA MET A 195 -10.28 5.66 1.99
C MET A 195 -9.27 4.56 2.21
N THR A 196 -8.07 4.92 2.60
CA THR A 196 -7.02 3.95 2.95
C THR A 196 -6.33 4.33 4.24
N MET A 197 -5.73 3.32 4.84
CA MET A 197 -4.74 3.46 5.89
C MET A 197 -3.49 2.67 5.49
N LYS A 198 -2.36 3.35 5.50
CA LYS A 198 -1.05 2.73 5.34
C LYS A 198 -0.33 2.72 6.67
N GLN A 199 -0.06 1.54 7.20
CA GLN A 199 0.79 1.37 8.36
C GLN A 199 2.10 0.73 7.93
N ASN A 200 3.18 1.50 8.01
CA ASN A 200 4.52 1.10 7.58
C ASN A 200 5.46 0.89 8.79
N CYS A 201 6.71 0.54 8.53
CA CYS A 201 7.76 0.43 9.56
C CYS A 201 7.46 -0.59 10.66
N MET A 202 6.78 -1.67 10.33
CA MET A 202 6.51 -2.76 11.28
C MET A 202 7.62 -3.81 11.17
N PRO A 203 8.57 -3.90 12.13
CA PRO A 203 9.52 -5.02 12.19
C PRO A 203 8.75 -6.33 12.24
N CYS A 204 9.18 -7.30 11.43
CA CYS A 204 8.42 -8.50 11.19
C CYS A 204 9.29 -9.75 11.27
N GLU A 205 8.77 -10.79 11.89
CA GLU A 205 9.37 -12.13 11.85
C GLU A 205 8.33 -13.17 11.51
N GLY A 206 8.78 -14.29 10.96
CA GLY A 206 7.88 -15.39 10.66
C GLY A 206 8.43 -16.34 9.62
N THR A 207 7.51 -17.13 9.05
CA THR A 207 7.85 -18.15 8.06
C THR A 207 6.83 -18.17 6.93
N PHE A 208 7.34 -18.49 5.75
CA PHE A 208 6.52 -18.91 4.60
C PHE A 208 6.98 -20.30 4.18
N LYS A 209 6.06 -21.26 4.16
CA LYS A 209 6.32 -22.65 3.81
C LYS A 209 5.46 -23.08 2.63
N CYS A 210 6.04 -23.83 1.69
CA CYS A 210 5.31 -24.51 0.64
C CYS A 210 6.03 -25.81 0.28
N GLY A 211 5.41 -26.97 0.57
CA GLY A 211 6.09 -28.26 0.50
C GLY A 211 7.33 -28.27 1.40
N ASP A 212 8.47 -28.68 0.83
CA ASP A 212 9.75 -28.70 1.53
C ASP A 212 10.46 -27.35 1.59
N LYS A 213 9.96 -26.35 0.87
CA LYS A 213 10.53 -25.00 0.85
C LYS A 213 10.06 -24.23 2.08
N VAL A 214 11.00 -23.83 2.93
CA VAL A 214 10.76 -22.96 4.08
C VAL A 214 11.64 -21.72 3.93
N ILE A 215 11.02 -20.54 4.03
CA ILE A 215 11.69 -19.24 4.08
C ILE A 215 11.42 -18.66 5.47
N THR A 216 12.47 -18.35 6.19
CA THR A 216 12.41 -17.67 7.48
C THR A 216 12.70 -16.18 7.28
N PHE A 217 11.95 -15.35 7.97
CA PHE A 217 12.07 -13.90 8.02
C PHE A 217 12.42 -13.49 9.45
N GLU A 218 13.40 -12.60 9.61
CA GLU A 218 13.90 -12.16 10.90
C GLU A 218 13.71 -10.65 11.07
N LYS A 219 13.34 -10.19 12.25
CA LYS A 219 13.09 -8.76 12.52
C LYS A 219 14.25 -7.83 12.16
N LYS A 220 15.49 -8.34 12.21
CA LYS A 220 16.69 -7.52 11.92
C LYS A 220 16.77 -6.97 10.49
N ASP A 221 16.03 -7.57 9.54
CA ASP A 221 16.07 -7.21 8.11
C ASP A 221 14.71 -7.27 7.43
N THR A 222 13.66 -7.53 8.18
CA THR A 222 12.31 -7.74 7.63
C THR A 222 11.33 -6.71 8.15
N PHE A 223 10.60 -6.10 7.23
CA PHE A 223 9.50 -5.19 7.54
C PHE A 223 8.20 -5.63 6.88
N CYS A 224 7.10 -5.27 7.51
CA CYS A 224 5.77 -5.40 6.94
C CYS A 224 5.13 -4.02 6.75
N VAL A 225 4.38 -3.88 5.67
CA VAL A 225 3.44 -2.78 5.45
C VAL A 225 2.04 -3.34 5.37
N LEU A 226 1.07 -2.64 5.95
CA LEU A 226 -0.36 -2.86 5.75
C LEU A 226 -0.93 -1.75 4.87
N ASP A 227 -1.50 -2.14 3.75
CA ASP A 227 -2.42 -1.34 2.95
C ASP A 227 -3.84 -1.81 3.21
N TRP A 228 -4.55 -1.07 4.05
CA TRP A 228 -5.95 -1.28 4.35
C TRP A 228 -6.78 -0.27 3.56
N GLY A 229 -7.82 -0.75 2.85
CA GLY A 229 -8.63 0.15 2.03
C GLY A 229 -10.11 -0.16 2.08
N ARG A 230 -10.91 0.91 2.05
CA ARG A 230 -12.36 0.91 1.98
C ARG A 230 -12.84 2.00 1.02
N GLY A 231 -13.92 1.76 0.32
CA GLY A 231 -14.44 2.82 -0.53
C GLY A 231 -15.46 2.38 -1.56
N VAL A 232 -15.90 3.33 -2.35
CA VAL A 232 -16.81 3.14 -3.48
C VAL A 232 -16.17 3.72 -4.72
N TRP A 233 -15.60 2.85 -5.53
CA TRP A 233 -14.65 3.21 -6.59
C TRP A 233 -15.32 3.41 -7.95
N PRO A 234 -14.75 4.25 -8.84
CA PRO A 234 -15.07 4.24 -10.26
C PRO A 234 -14.63 2.93 -10.92
N TYR A 235 -15.10 2.68 -12.13
CA TYR A 235 -14.81 1.43 -12.85
C TYR A 235 -13.37 1.33 -13.36
N LYS A 236 -12.73 2.46 -13.64
CA LYS A 236 -11.35 2.53 -14.10
C LYS A 236 -10.56 3.44 -13.18
N ASN A 237 -9.37 3.02 -12.82
CA ASN A 237 -8.44 3.79 -12.01
C ASN A 237 -7.01 3.53 -12.48
N VAL A 238 -6.15 4.50 -12.22
CA VAL A 238 -4.70 4.42 -12.39
C VAL A 238 -4.08 5.00 -11.15
N TRP A 239 -3.00 4.40 -10.66
CA TRP A 239 -2.24 4.97 -9.55
C TRP A 239 -0.77 4.58 -9.60
N TYR A 240 0.03 5.37 -8.91
CA TYR A 240 1.35 5.01 -8.45
C TYR A 240 1.33 4.84 -6.94
N TRP A 241 2.07 3.88 -6.45
CA TRP A 241 2.27 3.65 -5.03
C TRP A 241 3.68 3.14 -4.77
N GLY A 242 4.40 3.79 -3.85
CA GLY A 242 5.71 3.34 -3.43
C GLY A 242 5.83 3.36 -1.91
N ASN A 243 6.54 2.38 -1.39
CA ASN A 243 6.86 2.31 0.03
C ASN A 243 8.16 1.54 0.27
N GLY A 244 8.72 1.76 1.43
CA GLY A 244 9.85 1.02 1.94
C GLY A 244 10.06 1.30 3.42
N ALA A 245 10.83 0.43 4.07
CA ALA A 245 11.28 0.59 5.44
C ALA A 245 12.67 -0.02 5.62
N GLN A 246 13.49 0.56 6.49
CA GLN A 246 14.79 0.05 6.87
C GLN A 246 15.21 0.54 8.24
N TYR A 247 16.19 -0.15 8.83
CA TYR A 247 16.96 0.38 9.94
C TYR A 247 18.00 1.38 9.42
N ILE A 248 18.11 2.52 10.10
CA ILE A 248 19.14 3.53 9.85
C ILE A 248 19.85 3.85 11.16
N LYS A 249 21.10 4.28 11.08
CA LYS A 249 21.88 4.68 12.28
C LYS A 249 21.93 6.21 12.38
N ASP A 250 21.79 6.72 13.62
CA ASP A 250 22.10 8.10 13.92
C ASP A 250 23.64 8.33 14.00
N ALA A 251 24.05 9.54 14.30
CA ALA A 251 25.46 9.91 14.43
C ALA A 251 26.15 9.22 15.62
N GLU A 252 25.39 8.84 16.63
CA GLU A 252 25.82 8.13 17.84
C GLU A 252 25.86 6.60 17.62
N GLY A 253 25.35 6.10 16.50
CA GLY A 253 25.33 4.68 16.13
C GLY A 253 24.10 3.92 16.61
N ASN A 254 23.09 4.59 17.17
CA ASN A 254 21.83 3.95 17.57
C ASN A 254 21.00 3.59 16.35
N ASP A 255 20.28 2.48 16.44
CA ASP A 255 19.36 2.04 15.39
C ASP A 255 18.01 2.76 15.51
N HIS A 256 17.53 3.28 14.39
CA HIS A 256 16.22 3.87 14.21
C HIS A 256 15.50 3.18 13.05
N ILE A 257 14.19 3.24 13.03
CA ILE A 257 13.37 2.74 11.92
C ILE A 257 12.90 3.90 11.08
N PHE A 258 13.27 3.89 9.82
CA PHE A 258 12.80 4.86 8.82
C PHE A 258 11.99 4.16 7.74
N GLY A 259 10.93 4.82 7.26
CA GLY A 259 10.17 4.39 6.09
C GLY A 259 9.43 5.52 5.43
N PHE A 260 8.81 5.21 4.29
CA PHE A 260 8.00 6.18 3.55
C PHE A 260 6.81 5.53 2.86
N GLU A 261 5.80 6.35 2.60
CA GLU A 261 4.66 6.08 1.72
C GLU A 261 4.53 7.21 0.72
N ILE A 262 4.40 6.87 -0.56
CA ILE A 262 4.11 7.83 -1.62
C ILE A 262 3.05 7.24 -2.55
N THR A 263 1.94 7.95 -2.72
CA THR A 263 0.85 7.53 -3.61
C THR A 263 0.32 8.75 -4.35
N TRP A 264 0.02 8.58 -5.62
CA TRP A 264 -0.65 9.62 -6.41
C TRP A 264 -1.44 9.01 -7.59
N GLY A 265 -2.36 9.82 -8.10
CA GLY A 265 -3.21 9.46 -9.23
C GLY A 265 -4.57 8.89 -8.86
N ILE A 266 -4.91 8.79 -7.56
CA ILE A 266 -6.20 8.26 -7.12
C ILE A 266 -7.13 9.38 -6.67
N GLY A 267 -8.17 9.66 -7.47
CA GLY A 267 -9.22 10.59 -7.08
C GLY A 267 -8.79 12.05 -7.10
N ASP A 268 -9.38 12.85 -6.20
CA ASP A 268 -9.07 14.26 -6.05
C ASP A 268 -8.13 14.50 -4.87
N GLU A 269 -6.86 14.60 -5.17
CA GLU A 269 -5.79 14.80 -4.19
C GLU A 269 -5.60 16.27 -3.76
N SER A 270 -6.50 17.18 -4.11
CA SER A 270 -6.38 18.61 -3.78
C SER A 270 -6.34 18.89 -2.27
N ASN A 271 -6.88 18.01 -1.45
CA ASN A 271 -6.98 18.17 0.00
C ASN A 271 -6.12 17.19 0.81
N ALA A 272 -5.70 16.07 0.25
CA ALA A 272 -4.78 15.14 0.88
C ALA A 272 -4.11 14.21 -0.13
N THR A 273 -2.88 13.81 0.17
CA THR A 273 -2.14 12.71 -0.47
C THR A 273 -1.69 11.69 0.57
N GLU A 274 -1.36 10.47 0.15
CA GLU A 274 -0.77 9.46 1.05
C GLU A 274 0.75 9.64 1.26
N THR A 275 1.32 10.75 0.84
CA THR A 275 2.75 11.01 0.97
C THR A 275 3.14 11.28 2.42
N CYS A 276 3.97 10.43 3.00
CA CYS A 276 4.37 10.49 4.40
C CYS A 276 5.73 9.84 4.62
N LEU A 277 6.56 10.41 5.52
CA LEU A 277 7.72 9.74 6.08
C LEU A 277 7.34 9.18 7.45
N PHE A 278 8.02 8.12 7.85
CA PHE A 278 7.88 7.52 9.17
C PHE A 278 9.25 7.41 9.81
N TYR A 279 9.34 7.81 11.07
CA TYR A 279 10.55 7.70 11.85
C TYR A 279 10.20 7.27 13.27
N ASP A 280 10.64 6.08 13.68
CA ASP A 280 10.34 5.47 14.98
C ASP A 280 8.84 5.53 15.37
N GLY A 281 7.99 5.15 14.42
CA GLY A 281 6.54 5.11 14.61
C GLY A 281 5.83 6.46 14.50
N VAL A 282 6.56 7.57 14.30
CA VAL A 282 5.98 8.90 14.10
C VAL A 282 5.83 9.21 12.62
N ALA A 283 4.66 9.70 12.23
CA ALA A 283 4.34 10.11 10.86
C ALA A 283 4.72 11.58 10.63
N HIS A 284 5.51 11.85 9.61
CA HIS A 284 5.94 13.16 9.14
C HIS A 284 5.32 13.44 7.79
N LYS A 285 4.27 14.26 7.75
CA LYS A 285 3.54 14.54 6.52
C LYS A 285 4.36 15.42 5.60
N ILE A 286 4.53 14.97 4.35
CA ILE A 286 5.22 15.71 3.30
C ILE A 286 4.26 16.15 2.19
N GLY A 287 4.72 17.05 1.32
CA GLY A 287 4.00 17.49 0.14
C GLY A 287 3.79 16.40 -0.90
N SER A 288 3.03 16.71 -1.93
CA SER A 288 2.85 15.80 -3.07
C SER A 288 4.17 15.47 -3.73
N VAL A 289 4.33 14.23 -4.19
CA VAL A 289 5.56 13.75 -4.84
C VAL A 289 5.38 13.73 -6.35
N ASP A 290 6.38 14.23 -7.07
CA ASP A 290 6.57 13.99 -8.50
C ASP A 290 7.59 12.91 -8.73
N VAL A 291 7.41 12.17 -9.80
CA VAL A 291 8.44 11.27 -10.32
C VAL A 291 8.93 11.73 -11.69
N GLU A 292 10.24 11.83 -11.86
CA GLU A 292 10.88 12.01 -13.14
C GLU A 292 11.28 10.65 -13.69
N VAL A 293 10.63 10.22 -14.78
CA VAL A 293 10.81 8.90 -15.40
C VAL A 293 11.15 9.01 -16.87
N PHE A 294 11.78 7.97 -17.41
CA PHE A 294 11.93 7.82 -18.84
C PHE A 294 10.61 7.35 -19.50
N PRO A 295 10.28 7.83 -20.72
CA PRO A 295 9.14 7.30 -21.48
C PRO A 295 9.31 5.81 -21.79
N LYS A 296 8.20 5.11 -22.07
CA LYS A 296 8.23 3.73 -22.56
C LYS A 296 9.13 3.62 -23.80
N PRO A 297 9.87 2.50 -23.99
CA PRO A 297 9.85 1.28 -23.17
C PRO A 297 10.79 1.30 -21.96
N ASP A 298 11.65 2.29 -21.80
CA ASP A 298 12.71 2.33 -20.77
C ASP A 298 12.21 2.71 -19.37
N LYS A 299 10.97 3.16 -19.28
CA LYS A 299 10.35 3.75 -18.10
C LYS A 299 10.54 2.95 -16.79
N TYR A 300 10.42 1.61 -16.86
CA TYR A 300 10.40 0.78 -15.64
C TYR A 300 11.80 0.44 -15.12
N MET A 301 12.76 0.19 -16.00
CA MET A 301 14.09 -0.29 -15.61
C MET A 301 15.20 0.76 -15.71
N LYS A 302 14.85 2.03 -15.90
CA LYS A 302 15.78 3.17 -15.79
C LYS A 302 15.58 3.84 -14.43
N PRO A 303 16.57 4.56 -13.90
CA PRO A 303 16.40 5.27 -12.62
C PRO A 303 15.19 6.21 -12.63
N TRP A 304 14.45 6.21 -11.53
CA TRP A 304 13.33 7.10 -11.27
C TRP A 304 13.74 8.08 -10.18
N HIS A 305 13.59 9.36 -10.42
CA HIS A 305 13.87 10.41 -9.45
C HIS A 305 12.57 10.98 -8.90
N PHE A 306 12.44 10.94 -7.58
CA PHE A 306 11.24 11.37 -6.85
C PHE A 306 11.55 12.62 -6.05
N VAL A 307 10.69 13.62 -6.17
CA VAL A 307 10.85 14.89 -5.47
C VAL A 307 9.50 15.36 -4.92
N SER A 308 9.43 15.74 -3.64
CA SER A 308 8.24 16.35 -3.08
C SER A 308 8.17 17.85 -3.35
N GLU A 309 6.96 18.43 -3.37
CA GLU A 309 6.74 19.84 -3.64
C GLU A 309 7.34 20.78 -2.56
N ASP A 310 7.52 20.26 -1.35
CA ASP A 310 8.14 20.94 -0.22
C ASP A 310 9.65 20.68 -0.10
N GLY A 311 10.23 19.88 -1.02
CA GLY A 311 11.66 19.56 -1.04
C GLY A 311 12.13 18.63 0.09
N ARG A 312 11.21 18.05 0.86
CA ARG A 312 11.54 17.18 2.00
C ARG A 312 11.78 15.71 1.64
N PHE A 313 11.48 15.33 0.41
CA PHE A 313 11.73 14.01 -0.15
C PHE A 313 12.45 14.18 -1.48
N ASP A 314 13.70 13.72 -1.56
CA ASP A 314 14.53 13.76 -2.76
C ASP A 314 15.30 12.45 -2.85
N LEU A 315 14.68 11.44 -3.47
CA LEU A 315 15.24 10.10 -3.60
C LEU A 315 15.26 9.65 -5.06
N THR A 316 16.31 8.90 -5.41
CA THR A 316 16.41 8.20 -6.68
C THR A 316 16.37 6.70 -6.46
N MET A 317 15.43 6.03 -7.13
CA MET A 317 15.37 4.57 -7.22
C MET A 317 16.19 4.08 -8.41
N THR A 318 17.13 3.18 -8.17
CA THR A 318 17.81 2.40 -9.22
C THR A 318 17.14 1.03 -9.31
N PRO A 319 16.31 0.77 -10.35
CA PRO A 319 15.58 -0.48 -10.49
C PRO A 319 16.49 -1.68 -10.71
N PHE A 320 16.14 -2.82 -10.13
CA PHE A 320 16.79 -4.11 -10.40
C PHE A 320 15.79 -5.22 -10.77
N TYR A 321 14.51 -5.07 -10.45
CA TYR A 321 13.47 -6.06 -10.75
C TYR A 321 12.11 -5.41 -10.97
N ASP A 322 11.42 -5.82 -12.03
CA ASP A 322 10.03 -5.44 -12.33
C ASP A 322 9.13 -6.67 -12.15
N HIS A 323 8.32 -6.67 -11.09
CA HIS A 323 7.28 -7.65 -10.89
C HIS A 323 6.04 -7.26 -11.69
N HIS A 324 6.05 -7.62 -12.97
CA HIS A 324 4.92 -7.35 -13.87
C HIS A 324 3.82 -8.40 -13.74
N SER A 325 2.59 -7.95 -13.62
CA SER A 325 1.39 -8.79 -13.61
C SER A 325 0.31 -8.19 -14.53
N ASP A 326 -0.30 -9.03 -15.33
CA ASP A 326 -1.47 -8.64 -16.15
C ASP A 326 -2.57 -9.70 -15.98
N MET A 327 -3.56 -9.38 -15.15
CA MET A 327 -4.75 -10.19 -14.92
C MET A 327 -5.90 -9.61 -15.73
N ASN A 328 -6.44 -10.42 -16.66
CA ASN A 328 -7.53 -10.01 -17.54
C ASN A 328 -8.68 -11.03 -17.50
N GLY A 329 -9.78 -10.64 -16.85
CA GLY A 329 -11.03 -11.40 -16.81
C GLY A 329 -12.01 -10.94 -17.90
N LEU A 330 -11.90 -11.49 -19.11
CA LEU A 330 -12.80 -11.21 -20.26
C LEU A 330 -12.93 -9.71 -20.60
N ASN A 331 -11.90 -8.91 -20.36
CA ASN A 331 -11.91 -7.46 -20.47
C ASN A 331 -12.92 -6.71 -19.56
N LEU A 332 -13.63 -7.44 -18.71
CA LEU A 332 -14.57 -6.86 -17.74
C LEU A 332 -13.85 -6.48 -16.43
N VAL A 333 -12.89 -7.28 -16.02
CA VAL A 333 -12.01 -7.03 -14.88
C VAL A 333 -10.58 -7.12 -15.38
N ARG A 334 -9.79 -6.08 -15.17
CA ARG A 334 -8.38 -6.05 -15.54
C ARG A 334 -7.56 -5.39 -14.45
N MET A 335 -6.42 -5.97 -14.13
CA MET A 335 -5.38 -5.37 -13.31
C MET A 335 -4.05 -5.56 -14.04
N HIS A 336 -3.50 -4.46 -14.51
CA HIS A 336 -2.18 -4.40 -15.15
C HIS A 336 -1.26 -3.64 -14.22
N SER A 337 -0.23 -4.29 -13.70
CA SER A 337 0.64 -3.71 -12.69
C SER A 337 2.11 -3.97 -13.02
N HIS A 338 2.92 -2.96 -12.75
CA HIS A 338 4.37 -3.02 -12.67
C HIS A 338 4.77 -2.62 -11.26
N GLN A 339 5.23 -3.56 -10.45
CA GLN A 339 5.79 -3.29 -9.15
C GLN A 339 7.31 -3.32 -9.29
N VAL A 340 7.90 -2.14 -9.42
CA VAL A 340 9.32 -1.96 -9.73
C VAL A 340 10.09 -1.85 -8.44
N HIS A 341 10.95 -2.83 -8.18
CA HIS A 341 11.80 -2.92 -7.01
C HIS A 341 13.17 -2.34 -7.31
N GLY A 342 13.71 -1.57 -6.39
CA GLY A 342 14.98 -0.88 -6.58
C GLY A 342 15.70 -0.56 -5.27
N LEU A 343 16.92 -0.07 -5.41
CA LEU A 343 17.68 0.55 -4.33
C LEU A 343 17.47 2.06 -4.38
N TRP A 344 17.05 2.63 -3.25
CA TRP A 344 16.72 4.03 -3.12
C TRP A 344 17.82 4.77 -2.38
N ASN A 345 18.26 5.90 -2.95
CA ASN A 345 19.34 6.73 -2.43
C ASN A 345 18.97 8.20 -2.52
N GLY A 346 19.39 9.00 -1.54
CA GLY A 346 19.17 10.44 -1.51
C GLY A 346 18.95 10.97 -0.09
N THR A 347 18.11 11.99 0.05
CA THR A 347 17.87 12.64 1.35
C THR A 347 16.40 12.86 1.61
N VAL A 348 16.03 12.83 2.89
CA VAL A 348 14.72 13.24 3.36
C VAL A 348 14.86 14.17 4.57
N THR A 349 13.82 14.97 4.82
CA THR A 349 13.82 15.92 5.95
C THR A 349 12.54 15.71 6.78
N LEU A 350 12.70 15.46 8.08
CA LEU A 350 11.61 15.30 9.04
C LEU A 350 10.96 16.64 9.40
N ASP A 351 9.87 16.62 10.18
CA ASP A 351 9.12 17.83 10.57
C ASP A 351 9.96 18.81 11.43
N ASP A 352 10.91 18.29 12.22
CA ASP A 352 11.84 19.05 13.05
C ASP A 352 13.03 19.63 12.28
N GLY A 353 13.12 19.36 10.98
CA GLY A 353 14.24 19.76 10.13
C GLY A 353 15.42 18.78 10.12
N LYS A 354 15.37 17.67 10.85
CA LYS A 354 16.39 16.62 10.82
C LYS A 354 16.48 16.03 9.42
N LYS A 355 17.68 16.09 8.84
CA LYS A 355 17.97 15.47 7.54
C LYS A 355 18.50 14.07 7.75
N LEU A 356 17.96 13.14 6.98
CA LEU A 356 18.38 11.75 6.95
C LEU A 356 18.97 11.45 5.57
N GLU A 357 20.15 10.85 5.54
CA GLU A 357 20.73 10.29 4.34
C GLU A 357 20.26 8.85 4.17
N ILE A 358 19.65 8.57 3.04
CA ILE A 358 19.14 7.24 2.70
C ILE A 358 20.13 6.59 1.74
N LYS A 359 20.62 5.40 2.10
CA LYS A 359 21.60 4.62 1.33
C LYS A 359 21.08 3.21 1.09
N ASP A 360 21.07 2.83 -0.20
CA ASP A 360 20.77 1.48 -0.68
C ASP A 360 19.51 0.87 -0.04
N MET A 361 18.54 1.72 0.29
CA MET A 361 17.29 1.31 0.87
C MET A 361 16.50 0.49 -0.14
N TYR A 362 16.19 -0.76 0.24
CA TYR A 362 15.25 -1.54 -0.54
C TYR A 362 13.85 -0.97 -0.42
N ALA A 363 13.26 -0.63 -1.56
CA ALA A 363 11.87 -0.22 -1.65
C ALA A 363 11.33 -0.46 -3.07
N PHE A 364 10.05 -0.25 -3.28
CA PHE A 364 9.45 -0.33 -4.60
C PHE A 364 8.60 0.90 -4.92
N CYS A 365 8.32 1.07 -6.21
CA CYS A 365 7.23 1.90 -6.69
C CYS A 365 6.45 1.14 -7.75
N GLU A 366 5.14 1.04 -7.57
CA GLU A 366 4.27 0.40 -8.55
C GLU A 366 3.52 1.41 -9.40
N TYR A 367 3.22 0.98 -10.62
CA TYR A 367 2.24 1.60 -11.51
C TYR A 367 1.13 0.60 -11.79
N VAL A 368 -0.12 0.99 -11.57
CA VAL A 368 -1.27 0.11 -11.75
C VAL A 368 -2.34 0.77 -12.61
N GLU A 369 -2.78 0.04 -13.63
CA GLU A 369 -4.03 0.32 -14.37
C GLU A 369 -5.08 -0.72 -13.97
N ASN A 370 -6.18 -0.25 -13.43
CA ASN A 370 -7.22 -1.12 -12.91
C ASN A 370 -8.57 -0.86 -13.55
N LYS A 371 -9.33 -1.95 -13.76
CA LYS A 371 -10.69 -1.94 -14.32
C LYS A 371 -11.51 -3.03 -13.65
N TRP A 372 -12.53 -2.66 -12.86
CA TRP A 372 -13.39 -3.58 -12.12
C TRP A 372 -14.77 -3.05 -11.71
#